data_b412ce2631b3d9c6f92472c1e7671b75
#
_entry.id   b412ce2631b3d9c6f92472c1e7671b75
#
_cell.length_a   1.000
_cell.length_b   1.000
_cell.length_c   1.000
_cell.angle_alpha   90.00
_cell.angle_beta   90.00
_cell.angle_gamma   90.00
#
_symmetry.space_group_name_H-M   'P 1'
#
loop_
_entity.id
_entity.type
_entity.pdbx_description
1 polymer ?
#
loop_
_entity_poly.entity_id
_entity_poly.type
_entity_poly.pdbx_seq_one_letter_code
_entity_poly.pdbx_strand_id
1 'polypeptide(L)'
;MSITSERTAELIKEFGKSDTDSGSASVQVAILTERIVNLTEHLKTHKKDFGSRRGLLSMVGQRRNLLDYIKAGDETAYKDLIARLGLRR
;
A
#
# COMPACT_ATOMS: atom_id res chain seq x y z
N MET A 1 -13.14 -4.75 2.22
CA MET A 1 -12.32 -3.59 2.58
C MET A 1 -10.88 -3.97 2.84
N SER A 2 -10.67 -4.99 3.64
CA SER A 2 -9.33 -5.52 3.83
C SER A 2 -8.99 -6.46 2.69
N ILE A 3 -7.71 -6.81 2.55
CA ILE A 3 -7.28 -7.77 1.53
C ILE A 3 -7.28 -9.18 2.11
N THR A 4 -7.43 -10.17 1.23
CA THR A 4 -7.42 -11.56 1.66
C THR A 4 -6.01 -12.02 1.98
N SER A 5 -5.89 -13.12 2.72
CA SER A 5 -4.58 -13.73 2.99
C SER A 5 -3.89 -14.16 1.71
N GLU A 6 -4.66 -14.64 0.74
CA GLU A 6 -4.13 -15.05 -0.56
C GLU A 6 -3.54 -13.87 -1.31
N ARG A 7 -4.25 -12.74 -1.34
CA ARG A 7 -3.75 -11.54 -2.01
C ARG A 7 -2.52 -10.98 -1.29
N THR A 8 -2.51 -11.02 0.03
CA THR A 8 -1.35 -10.59 0.81
C THR A 8 -0.13 -11.44 0.46
N ALA A 9 -0.31 -12.76 0.36
CA ALA A 9 0.79 -13.66 -0.02
C ALA A 9 1.32 -13.35 -1.43
N GLU A 10 0.43 -13.04 -2.37
CA GLU A 10 0.83 -12.64 -3.72
C GLU A 10 1.68 -11.38 -3.72
N LEU A 11 1.27 -10.36 -2.93
CA LEU A 11 2.01 -9.12 -2.84
C LEU A 11 3.36 -9.31 -2.18
N ILE A 12 3.46 -10.16 -1.16
CA ILE A 12 4.73 -10.48 -0.52
C ILE A 12 5.67 -11.13 -1.53
N LYS A 13 5.15 -12.06 -2.32
CA LYS A 13 5.93 -12.76 -3.32
C LYS A 13 6.41 -11.82 -4.43
N GLU A 14 5.54 -10.90 -4.86
CA GLU A 14 5.85 -9.98 -5.95
C GLU A 14 6.82 -8.88 -5.55
N PHE A 15 6.64 -8.29 -4.36
CA PHE A 15 7.40 -7.12 -3.93
C PHE A 15 8.45 -7.42 -2.88
N GLY A 16 8.37 -8.56 -2.21
CA GLY A 16 9.31 -8.94 -1.17
C GLY A 16 10.58 -9.55 -1.75
N LYS A 17 11.61 -9.66 -0.91
CA LYS A 17 12.86 -10.30 -1.27
C LYS A 17 12.77 -11.82 -1.20
N SER A 18 11.79 -12.33 -0.47
CA SER A 18 11.51 -13.75 -0.33
C SER A 18 10.03 -13.94 -0.08
N ASP A 19 9.55 -15.18 -0.15
CA ASP A 19 8.14 -15.51 0.05
C ASP A 19 7.63 -15.19 1.45
N THR A 20 8.55 -14.98 2.39
CA THR A 20 8.18 -14.69 3.78
C THR A 20 8.49 -13.25 4.18
N ASP A 21 8.95 -12.41 3.25
CA ASP A 21 9.32 -11.02 3.52
C ASP A 21 8.08 -10.14 3.59
N SER A 22 7.43 -10.10 4.74
CA SER A 22 6.26 -9.26 4.96
C SER A 22 6.62 -7.92 5.60
N GLY A 23 7.88 -7.73 6.00
CA GLY A 23 8.30 -6.55 6.75
C GLY A 23 9.00 -5.48 5.96
N SER A 24 9.35 -5.72 4.69
CA SER A 24 10.05 -4.71 3.91
C SER A 24 9.11 -3.54 3.57
N ALA A 25 9.68 -2.35 3.43
CA ALA A 25 8.90 -1.15 3.10
C ALA A 25 8.15 -1.30 1.78
N SER A 26 8.77 -1.94 0.79
CA SER A 26 8.13 -2.16 -0.52
C SER A 26 6.88 -3.01 -0.40
N VAL A 27 6.93 -4.09 0.36
CA VAL A 27 5.78 -4.97 0.60
C VAL A 27 4.69 -4.21 1.35
N GLN A 28 5.06 -3.45 2.38
CA GLN A 28 4.08 -2.68 3.15
C GLN A 28 3.38 -1.63 2.29
N VAL A 29 4.11 -0.95 1.41
CA VAL A 29 3.52 0.02 0.48
C VAL A 29 2.54 -0.69 -0.46
N ALA A 30 2.89 -1.86 -0.98
CA ALA A 30 2.01 -2.62 -1.86
C ALA A 30 0.72 -3.04 -1.15
N ILE A 31 0.82 -3.52 0.07
CA ILE A 31 -0.33 -3.92 0.88
C ILE A 31 -1.23 -2.71 1.18
N LEU A 32 -0.62 -1.60 1.61
CA LEU A 32 -1.38 -0.37 1.88
C LEU A 32 -2.09 0.14 0.63
N THR A 33 -1.43 0.08 -0.52
CA THR A 33 -2.03 0.52 -1.78
C THR A 33 -3.28 -0.30 -2.10
N GLU A 34 -3.22 -1.62 -1.95
CA GLU A 34 -4.36 -2.50 -2.18
C GLU A 34 -5.50 -2.19 -1.21
N ARG A 35 -5.18 -2.01 0.07
CA ARG A 35 -6.18 -1.66 1.09
C ARG A 35 -6.82 -0.31 0.83
N ILE A 36 -6.02 0.67 0.38
CA ILE A 36 -6.52 2.00 0.03
C ILE A 36 -7.50 1.92 -1.13
N VAL A 37 -7.18 1.15 -2.17
CA VAL A 37 -8.07 0.95 -3.31
C VAL A 37 -9.39 0.32 -2.85
N ASN A 38 -9.33 -0.73 -2.05
CA ASN A 38 -10.52 -1.43 -1.57
C ASN A 38 -11.39 -0.52 -0.71
N LEU A 39 -10.78 0.27 0.16
CA LEU A 39 -11.52 1.17 1.04
C LEU A 39 -12.11 2.35 0.27
N THR A 40 -11.41 2.84 -0.74
CA THR A 40 -11.92 3.90 -1.63
C THR A 40 -13.19 3.42 -2.34
N GLU A 41 -13.19 2.18 -2.85
CA GLU A 41 -14.38 1.59 -3.47
C GLU A 41 -15.53 1.47 -2.47
N HIS A 42 -15.23 1.04 -1.24
CA HIS A 42 -16.23 0.95 -0.18
C HIS A 42 -16.88 2.32 0.07
N LEU A 43 -16.09 3.38 0.12
CA LEU A 43 -16.59 4.73 0.42
C LEU A 43 -17.41 5.34 -0.71
N LYS A 44 -17.32 4.81 -1.92
CA LYS A 44 -18.18 5.26 -3.02
C LYS A 44 -19.65 4.92 -2.76
N THR A 45 -19.90 3.80 -2.08
CA THR A 45 -21.27 3.39 -1.74
C THR A 45 -21.65 3.71 -0.30
N HIS A 46 -20.68 3.84 0.59
CA HIS A 46 -20.91 4.11 2.02
C HIS A 46 -20.30 5.47 2.40
N LYS A 47 -20.84 6.54 1.82
CA LYS A 47 -20.28 7.89 1.94
C LYS A 47 -20.25 8.44 3.37
N LYS A 48 -21.10 7.91 4.25
CA LYS A 48 -21.20 8.37 5.64
C LYS A 48 -20.43 7.49 6.61
N ASP A 49 -19.64 6.55 6.12
CA ASP A 49 -18.79 5.72 6.97
C ASP A 49 -17.53 6.52 7.35
N PHE A 50 -17.65 7.36 8.38
CA PHE A 50 -16.57 8.26 8.79
C PHE A 50 -15.40 7.53 9.43
N GLY A 51 -15.63 6.38 10.06
CA GLY A 51 -14.57 5.55 10.59
C GLY A 51 -13.66 5.02 9.50
N SER A 52 -14.26 4.50 8.42
CA SER A 52 -13.49 4.03 7.26
C SER A 52 -12.76 5.17 6.56
N ARG A 53 -13.38 6.35 6.50
CA ARG A 53 -12.73 7.51 5.90
C ARG A 53 -11.49 7.93 6.67
N ARG A 54 -11.56 7.93 8.01
CA ARG A 54 -10.38 8.21 8.84
C ARG A 54 -9.30 7.14 8.66
N GLY A 55 -9.70 5.87 8.57
CA GLY A 55 -8.77 4.79 8.31
C GLY A 55 -8.06 4.96 6.98
N LEU A 56 -8.79 5.40 5.94
CA LEU A 56 -8.23 5.68 4.63
C LEU A 56 -7.15 6.75 4.71
N LEU A 57 -7.45 7.88 5.37
CA LEU A 57 -6.49 8.96 5.53
C LEU A 57 -5.24 8.51 6.29
N SER A 58 -5.42 7.69 7.32
CA SER A 58 -4.30 7.13 8.09
C SER A 58 -3.41 6.26 7.20
N MET A 59 -4.00 5.40 6.37
CA MET A 59 -3.24 4.53 5.48
C MET A 59 -2.51 5.31 4.40
N VAL A 60 -3.12 6.37 3.87
CA VAL A 60 -2.46 7.25 2.90
C VAL A 60 -1.24 7.91 3.52
N GLY A 61 -1.36 8.39 4.78
CA GLY A 61 -0.25 8.97 5.50
C GLY A 61 0.88 7.97 5.76
N GLN A 62 0.53 6.75 6.17
CA GLN A 62 1.52 5.68 6.38
C GLN A 62 2.25 5.34 5.09
N ARG A 63 1.51 5.23 3.98
CA ARG A 63 2.12 4.93 2.68
C ARG A 63 3.09 6.04 2.28
N ARG A 64 2.73 7.29 2.47
CA ARG A 64 3.61 8.42 2.16
C ARG A 64 4.90 8.34 2.95
N ASN A 65 4.80 8.06 4.26
CA ASN A 65 5.99 7.95 5.11
C ASN A 65 6.91 6.82 4.66
N LEU A 66 6.35 5.67 4.29
CA LEU A 66 7.13 4.54 3.78
C LEU A 66 7.79 4.87 2.44
N LEU A 67 7.07 5.55 1.54
CA LEU A 67 7.62 5.96 0.26
C LEU A 67 8.75 6.98 0.43
N ASP A 68 8.60 7.92 1.34
CA ASP A 68 9.66 8.89 1.64
C ASP A 68 10.89 8.19 2.19
N TYR A 69 10.71 7.18 3.05
CA TYR A 69 11.80 6.38 3.57
C TYR A 69 12.54 5.64 2.44
N ILE A 70 11.81 5.01 1.54
CA ILE A 70 12.40 4.29 0.40
C ILE A 70 13.16 5.27 -0.50
N LYS A 71 12.58 6.42 -0.79
CA LYS A 71 13.20 7.43 -1.64
C LYS A 71 14.51 7.94 -1.05
N ALA A 72 14.54 8.14 0.26
CA ALA A 72 15.75 8.61 0.94
C ALA A 72 16.87 7.57 0.88
N GLY A 73 16.52 6.28 0.88
CA GLY A 73 17.50 5.20 0.82
C GLY A 73 17.94 4.84 -0.59
N ASP A 74 16.98 4.78 -1.53
CA ASP A 74 17.25 4.38 -2.91
C ASP A 74 16.21 4.99 -3.84
N GLU A 75 16.57 6.06 -4.52
CA GLU A 75 15.65 6.76 -5.40
C GLU A 75 15.24 5.93 -6.62
N THR A 76 16.14 5.08 -7.12
CA THR A 76 15.82 4.18 -8.24
C THR A 76 14.76 3.17 -7.84
N ALA A 77 14.93 2.57 -6.65
CA ALA A 77 13.94 1.62 -6.12
C ALA A 77 12.59 2.31 -5.90
N TYR A 78 12.60 3.56 -5.42
CA TYR A 78 11.39 4.34 -5.24
C TYR A 78 10.66 4.57 -6.56
N LYS A 79 11.37 5.00 -7.60
CA LYS A 79 10.78 5.24 -8.92
C LYS A 79 10.21 3.97 -9.53
N ASP A 80 10.93 2.86 -9.39
CA ASP A 80 10.47 1.57 -9.89
C ASP A 80 9.19 1.13 -9.17
N LEU A 81 9.15 1.29 -7.86
CA LEU A 81 7.99 0.90 -7.06
C LEU A 81 6.74 1.70 -7.42
N ILE A 82 6.84 3.03 -7.52
CA ILE A 82 5.68 3.84 -7.87
C ILE A 82 5.19 3.55 -9.29
N ALA A 83 6.10 3.24 -10.21
CA ALA A 83 5.73 2.85 -11.57
C ALA A 83 4.96 1.52 -11.56
N ARG A 84 5.44 0.53 -10.80
CA ARG A 84 4.79 -0.78 -10.69
C ARG A 84 3.42 -0.71 -10.04
N LEU A 85 3.23 0.20 -9.09
CA LEU A 85 1.97 0.37 -8.38
C LEU A 85 1.04 1.39 -9.03
N GLY A 86 1.48 2.06 -10.08
CA GLY A 86 0.70 3.08 -10.76
C GLY A 86 0.47 4.33 -9.92
N LEU A 87 1.38 4.65 -9.02
CA LEU A 87 1.28 5.83 -8.17
C LEU A 87 1.90 7.04 -8.83
N ARG A 88 1.45 8.23 -8.43
CA ARG A 88 1.94 9.49 -9.00
C ARG A 88 3.21 10.00 -8.33
N ARG A 89 3.56 9.45 -7.19
CA ARG A 89 4.72 9.95 -6.43
C ARG A 89 5.73 8.90 -6.21
#